data_754c3526771c04dfaba6e4be0b092d68
#
_entry.id   754c3526771c04dfaba6e4be0b092d68
#
_cell.length_a   1.000
_cell.length_b   1.000
_cell.length_c   1.000
_cell.angle_alpha   90.00
_cell.angle_beta   90.00
_cell.angle_gamma   90.00
#
_symmetry.space_group_name_H-M   'P 1'
#
loop_
_entity.id
_entity.type
_entity.pdbx_description
1 polymer ?
#
loop_
_entity_poly.entity_id
_entity_poly.type
_entity_poly.pdbx_seq_one_letter_code
_entity_poly.pdbx_strand_id
1 'polypeptide(L)'
;MSADAGATAIFILVVVGLIAAGVWSLWGKKDAGSELTNYQNLATNTIGQMKGVDGYAFSSGAKMTGVLIQNGAAKGMTINGDPASGTATLANAWGGPVVVAPDSTGGTGFNNGFTITTSKVPQSACVTISTGMSRSGGTSGIKINGHNHTDARVTAEIAGSECTADNGRTGTNTLVFTFNG
;
A
#
# COMPACT_ATOMS: atom_id res chain seq x y z
N MET A 1 -31.73 -11.02 42.42
CA MET A 1 -30.34 -11.48 42.30
C MET A 1 -29.93 -11.80 40.87
N SER A 2 -30.72 -12.49 40.08
CA SER A 2 -30.40 -12.82 38.69
C SER A 2 -30.43 -11.64 37.74
N ALA A 3 -31.22 -10.59 37.99
CA ALA A 3 -31.31 -9.41 37.13
C ALA A 3 -30.03 -8.56 37.15
N ASP A 4 -29.39 -8.41 38.28
CA ASP A 4 -28.14 -7.64 38.43
C ASP A 4 -26.95 -8.37 37.81
N ALA A 5 -26.89 -9.70 37.95
CA ALA A 5 -25.87 -10.51 37.33
C ALA A 5 -25.98 -10.50 35.80
N GLY A 6 -27.21 -10.56 35.24
CA GLY A 6 -27.44 -10.47 33.79
C GLY A 6 -27.08 -9.10 33.22
N ALA A 7 -27.45 -8.01 33.88
CA ALA A 7 -27.09 -6.65 33.47
C ALA A 7 -25.57 -6.42 33.50
N THR A 8 -24.88 -6.90 34.52
CA THR A 8 -23.42 -6.82 34.62
C THR A 8 -22.74 -7.61 33.48
N ALA A 9 -23.19 -8.82 33.18
CA ALA A 9 -22.63 -9.64 32.12
C ALA A 9 -22.81 -8.97 30.76
N ILE A 10 -23.95 -8.39 30.45
CA ILE A 10 -24.20 -7.65 29.21
C ILE A 10 -23.30 -6.43 29.10
N PHE A 11 -23.14 -5.68 30.19
CA PHE A 11 -22.27 -4.50 30.21
C PHE A 11 -20.81 -4.88 29.92
N ILE A 12 -20.28 -5.95 30.52
CA ILE A 12 -18.93 -6.45 30.27
C ILE A 12 -18.75 -6.84 28.82
N LEU A 13 -19.71 -7.54 28.21
CA LEU A 13 -19.64 -7.95 26.82
C LEU A 13 -19.61 -6.74 25.86
N VAL A 14 -20.39 -5.71 26.12
CA VAL A 14 -20.38 -4.48 25.32
C VAL A 14 -19.05 -3.76 25.43
N VAL A 15 -18.50 -3.62 26.63
CA VAL A 15 -17.20 -2.97 26.85
C VAL A 15 -16.07 -3.73 26.15
N VAL A 16 -16.03 -5.05 26.26
CA VAL A 16 -15.03 -5.90 25.59
C VAL A 16 -15.14 -5.77 24.07
N GLY A 17 -16.35 -5.76 23.53
CA GLY A 17 -16.59 -5.56 22.09
C GLY A 17 -16.07 -4.22 21.59
N LEU A 18 -16.33 -3.13 22.33
CA LEU A 18 -15.85 -1.79 21.97
C LEU A 18 -14.32 -1.68 22.04
N ILE A 19 -13.69 -2.28 23.03
CA ILE A 19 -12.22 -2.30 23.15
C ILE A 19 -11.61 -3.08 21.98
N ALA A 20 -12.14 -4.24 21.64
CA ALA A 20 -11.65 -5.05 20.52
C ALA A 20 -11.75 -4.29 19.18
N ALA A 21 -12.87 -3.62 18.92
CA ALA A 21 -13.05 -2.80 17.72
C ALA A 21 -12.08 -1.61 17.70
N GLY A 22 -11.86 -0.93 18.83
CA GLY A 22 -10.93 0.19 18.97
C GLY A 22 -9.48 -0.24 18.74
N VAL A 23 -9.07 -1.36 19.31
CA VAL A 23 -7.71 -1.92 19.13
C VAL A 23 -7.49 -2.31 17.67
N TRP A 24 -8.46 -2.91 17.00
CA TRP A 24 -8.36 -3.25 15.58
C TRP A 24 -8.18 -2.02 14.71
N SER A 25 -8.94 -0.96 14.94
CA SER A 25 -8.82 0.31 14.23
C SER A 25 -7.44 0.95 14.41
N LEU A 26 -6.89 0.91 15.63
CA LEU A 26 -5.53 1.40 15.94
C LEU A 26 -4.44 0.58 15.25
N TRP A 27 -4.60 -0.73 15.16
CA TRP A 27 -3.67 -1.63 14.45
C TRP A 27 -3.59 -1.29 12.97
N GLY A 28 -4.72 -1.10 12.31
CA GLY A 28 -4.76 -0.70 10.90
C GLY A 28 -4.04 0.63 10.65
N LYS A 29 -4.18 1.61 11.54
CA LYS A 29 -3.50 2.91 11.44
C LYS A 29 -1.99 2.81 11.65
N LYS A 30 -1.52 1.98 12.58
CA LYS A 30 -0.09 1.76 12.84
C LYS A 30 0.60 1.13 11.64
N ASP A 31 -0.01 0.10 11.06
CA ASP A 31 0.50 -0.57 9.87
C ASP A 31 0.46 0.37 8.65
N ALA A 32 -0.54 1.24 8.54
CA ALA A 32 -0.64 2.24 7.49
C ALA A 32 0.55 3.20 7.48
N GLY A 33 0.98 3.69 8.65
CA GLY A 33 2.15 4.56 8.76
C GLY A 33 3.44 3.86 8.35
N SER A 34 3.63 2.62 8.78
CA SER A 34 4.78 1.79 8.40
C SER A 34 4.79 1.47 6.90
N GLU A 35 3.65 1.12 6.34
CA GLU A 35 3.50 0.84 4.91
C GLU A 35 3.75 2.08 4.06
N LEU A 36 3.24 3.25 4.47
CA LEU A 36 3.53 4.52 3.79
C LEU A 36 5.04 4.75 3.69
N THR A 37 5.77 4.58 4.80
CA THR A 37 7.22 4.71 4.84
C THR A 37 7.89 3.67 3.94
N ASN A 38 7.41 2.43 3.95
CA ASN A 38 7.93 1.37 3.10
C ASN A 38 7.77 1.69 1.60
N TYR A 39 6.63 2.23 1.19
CA TYR A 39 6.41 2.62 -0.21
C TYR A 39 7.28 3.81 -0.62
N GLN A 40 7.48 4.78 0.26
CA GLN A 40 8.38 5.91 0.01
C GLN A 40 9.84 5.45 -0.14
N ASN A 41 10.29 4.55 0.74
CA ASN A 41 11.62 3.95 0.66
C ASN A 41 11.78 3.09 -0.59
N LEU A 42 10.77 2.30 -0.93
CA LEU A 42 10.77 1.48 -2.13
C LEU A 42 10.86 2.34 -3.38
N ALA A 43 10.13 3.44 -3.46
CA ALA A 43 10.20 4.40 -4.56
C ALA A 43 11.60 5.03 -4.66
N THR A 44 12.16 5.50 -3.56
CA THR A 44 13.49 6.11 -3.51
C THR A 44 14.57 5.11 -3.96
N ASN A 45 14.51 3.88 -3.49
CA ASN A 45 15.44 2.84 -3.87
C ASN A 45 15.28 2.44 -5.35
N THR A 46 14.06 2.41 -5.85
CA THR A 46 13.78 2.13 -7.26
C THR A 46 14.39 3.20 -8.17
N ILE A 47 14.20 4.47 -7.84
CA ILE A 47 14.81 5.59 -8.58
C ILE A 47 16.33 5.50 -8.55
N GLY A 48 16.91 5.21 -7.38
CA GLY A 48 18.37 5.19 -7.22
C GLY A 48 19.08 3.98 -7.84
N GLN A 49 18.38 2.84 -7.99
CA GLN A 49 19.04 1.58 -8.31
C GLN A 49 18.58 0.92 -9.61
N MET A 50 17.36 1.22 -10.07
CA MET A 50 16.73 0.48 -11.17
C MET A 50 16.70 1.25 -12.48
N LYS A 51 16.92 2.56 -12.46
CA LYS A 51 16.93 3.38 -13.67
C LYS A 51 18.24 3.21 -14.43
N GLY A 52 18.16 2.63 -15.63
CA GLY A 52 19.29 2.49 -16.54
C GLY A 52 19.31 3.58 -17.61
N VAL A 53 20.20 3.41 -18.61
CA VAL A 53 20.32 4.30 -19.77
C VAL A 53 19.00 4.36 -20.57
N ASP A 54 18.28 3.23 -20.63
CA ASP A 54 17.00 3.10 -21.33
C ASP A 54 15.80 3.22 -20.38
N GLY A 55 15.95 3.92 -19.27
CA GLY A 55 14.93 4.04 -18.24
C GLY A 55 14.79 2.75 -17.40
N TYR A 56 13.57 2.41 -17.04
CA TYR A 56 13.26 1.19 -16.28
C TYR A 56 13.02 0.02 -17.26
N ALA A 57 14.10 -0.54 -17.79
CA ALA A 57 14.06 -1.55 -18.86
C ALA A 57 13.81 -2.96 -18.32
N PHE A 58 12.60 -3.21 -17.85
CA PHE A 58 12.14 -4.52 -17.39
C PHE A 58 11.01 -5.03 -18.27
N SER A 59 10.98 -6.34 -18.52
CA SER A 59 9.96 -6.97 -19.35
C SER A 59 8.60 -7.11 -18.64
N SER A 60 8.58 -7.03 -17.32
CA SER A 60 7.35 -7.13 -16.52
C SER A 60 7.55 -6.58 -15.09
N GLY A 61 6.45 -6.31 -14.41
CA GLY A 61 6.48 -5.93 -12.99
C GLY A 61 7.03 -7.05 -12.10
N ALA A 62 6.76 -8.31 -12.42
CA ALA A 62 7.30 -9.45 -11.67
C ALA A 62 8.84 -9.48 -11.74
N LYS A 63 9.41 -9.22 -12.91
CA LYS A 63 10.87 -9.14 -13.09
C LYS A 63 11.48 -7.97 -12.32
N MET A 64 10.88 -6.79 -12.44
CA MET A 64 11.34 -5.59 -11.76
C MET A 64 11.28 -5.76 -10.24
N THR A 65 10.19 -6.26 -9.71
CA THR A 65 10.02 -6.55 -8.27
C THR A 65 11.03 -7.58 -7.79
N GLY A 66 11.24 -8.65 -8.55
CA GLY A 66 12.23 -9.69 -8.20
C GLY A 66 13.65 -9.13 -8.10
N VAL A 67 14.06 -8.28 -9.02
CA VAL A 67 15.40 -7.66 -9.00
C VAL A 67 15.52 -6.66 -7.84
N LEU A 68 14.48 -5.90 -7.54
CA LEU A 68 14.45 -5.01 -6.37
C LEU A 68 14.68 -5.77 -5.07
N ILE A 69 14.05 -6.94 -4.93
CA ILE A 69 14.23 -7.82 -3.77
C ILE A 69 15.67 -8.34 -3.71
N GLN A 70 16.24 -8.78 -4.83
CA GLN A 70 17.64 -9.22 -4.90
C GLN A 70 18.62 -8.15 -4.43
N ASN A 71 18.36 -6.90 -4.76
CA ASN A 71 19.19 -5.76 -4.37
C ASN A 71 18.96 -5.29 -2.92
N GLY A 72 18.06 -5.91 -2.18
CA GLY A 72 17.75 -5.51 -0.82
C GLY A 72 16.98 -4.20 -0.70
N ALA A 73 16.33 -3.75 -1.77
CA ALA A 73 15.61 -2.48 -1.80
C ALA A 73 14.27 -2.51 -1.06
N ALA A 74 13.77 -3.70 -0.74
CA ALA A 74 12.46 -3.92 -0.11
C ALA A 74 12.56 -4.23 1.39
N LYS A 75 13.52 -3.66 2.08
CA LYS A 75 13.68 -3.85 3.53
C LYS A 75 12.44 -3.37 4.29
N GLY A 76 12.02 -4.14 5.28
CA GLY A 76 10.83 -3.85 6.10
C GLY A 76 9.52 -4.36 5.52
N MET A 77 9.53 -4.91 4.31
CA MET A 77 8.36 -5.53 3.69
C MET A 77 8.43 -7.06 3.77
N THR A 78 7.29 -7.72 3.67
CA THR A 78 7.23 -9.18 3.64
C THR A 78 7.65 -9.69 2.27
N ILE A 79 8.65 -10.57 2.25
CA ILE A 79 9.18 -11.20 1.04
C ILE A 79 8.73 -12.65 1.02
N ASN A 80 8.10 -13.08 -0.08
CA ASN A 80 7.70 -14.46 -0.32
C ASN A 80 8.63 -15.09 -1.36
N GLY A 81 9.24 -16.21 -1.01
CA GLY A 81 10.20 -16.92 -1.85
C GLY A 81 11.65 -16.58 -1.48
N ASP A 82 12.59 -17.09 -2.27
CA ASP A 82 14.02 -16.85 -2.07
C ASP A 82 14.41 -15.48 -2.63
N PRO A 83 14.89 -14.56 -1.79
CA PRO A 83 15.31 -13.23 -2.25
C PRO A 83 16.38 -13.26 -3.34
N ALA A 84 17.25 -14.27 -3.36
CA ALA A 84 18.33 -14.38 -4.33
C ALA A 84 17.85 -14.88 -5.72
N SER A 85 16.63 -15.42 -5.81
CA SER A 85 16.13 -16.06 -7.03
C SER A 85 15.80 -15.11 -8.18
N GLY A 86 15.50 -13.84 -7.89
CA GLY A 86 14.94 -12.89 -8.85
C GLY A 86 13.46 -13.12 -9.18
N THR A 87 12.82 -14.08 -8.52
CA THR A 87 11.40 -14.42 -8.69
C THR A 87 10.59 -14.27 -7.41
N ALA A 88 11.19 -13.79 -6.33
CA ALA A 88 10.50 -13.50 -5.08
C ALA A 88 9.46 -12.39 -5.27
N THR A 89 8.44 -12.39 -4.43
CA THR A 89 7.35 -11.42 -4.46
C THR A 89 7.26 -10.65 -3.15
N LEU A 90 6.63 -9.47 -3.21
CA LEU A 90 6.38 -8.62 -2.04
C LEU A 90 4.92 -8.73 -1.60
N ALA A 91 4.72 -8.65 -0.31
CA ALA A 91 3.41 -8.49 0.30
C ALA A 91 3.41 -7.33 1.29
N ASN A 92 2.27 -6.66 1.38
CA ASN A 92 2.05 -5.62 2.39
C ASN A 92 1.71 -6.23 3.76
N ALA A 93 1.52 -5.38 4.76
CA ALA A 93 1.22 -5.80 6.14
C ALA A 93 -0.11 -6.58 6.26
N TRP A 94 -0.99 -6.50 5.27
CA TRP A 94 -2.30 -7.17 5.25
C TRP A 94 -2.34 -8.40 4.33
N GLY A 95 -1.18 -8.86 3.87
CA GLY A 95 -1.05 -10.04 3.01
C GLY A 95 -1.42 -9.79 1.55
N GLY A 96 -1.64 -8.55 1.14
CA GLY A 96 -1.90 -8.20 -0.25
C GLY A 96 -0.60 -8.10 -1.06
N PRO A 97 -0.63 -8.39 -2.37
CA PRO A 97 0.54 -8.27 -3.22
C PRO A 97 0.98 -6.81 -3.39
N VAL A 98 2.29 -6.60 -3.43
CA VAL A 98 2.92 -5.33 -3.81
C VAL A 98 3.78 -5.58 -5.04
N VAL A 99 3.53 -4.83 -6.10
CA VAL A 99 4.24 -4.98 -7.38
C VAL A 99 4.81 -3.65 -7.82
N VAL A 100 6.09 -3.64 -8.13
CA VAL A 100 6.76 -2.51 -8.80
C VAL A 100 6.90 -2.85 -10.26
N ALA A 101 6.36 -2.02 -11.15
CA ALA A 101 6.33 -2.27 -12.57
C ALA A 101 6.81 -1.05 -13.37
N PRO A 102 7.49 -1.25 -14.51
CA PRO A 102 7.84 -0.14 -15.38
C PRO A 102 6.58 0.52 -15.96
N ASP A 103 6.62 1.82 -16.13
CA ASP A 103 5.52 2.61 -16.69
C ASP A 103 6.00 3.48 -17.84
N SER A 104 5.25 3.41 -18.95
CA SER A 104 5.56 4.10 -20.20
C SER A 104 4.65 5.30 -20.50
N THR A 105 3.92 5.81 -19.52
CA THR A 105 2.95 6.91 -19.72
C THR A 105 3.57 8.20 -20.27
N GLY A 106 4.88 8.29 -20.38
CA GLY A 106 5.57 9.44 -20.95
C GLY A 106 5.62 9.50 -22.49
N GLY A 107 5.06 8.54 -23.20
CA GLY A 107 4.86 8.60 -24.67
C GLY A 107 6.11 8.56 -25.56
N THR A 108 7.30 8.24 -25.01
CA THR A 108 8.58 8.30 -25.75
C THR A 108 9.15 6.93 -26.13
N GLY A 109 8.43 5.85 -25.89
CA GLY A 109 8.92 4.48 -26.10
C GLY A 109 9.90 3.98 -25.03
N PHE A 110 10.30 4.84 -24.12
CA PHE A 110 11.11 4.48 -22.95
C PHE A 110 10.22 4.42 -21.71
N ASN A 111 10.48 3.43 -20.84
CA ASN A 111 9.84 3.37 -19.53
C ASN A 111 10.50 4.39 -18.60
N ASN A 112 10.11 5.65 -18.71
CA ASN A 112 10.67 6.75 -17.93
C ASN A 112 10.19 6.79 -16.49
N GLY A 113 9.20 5.98 -16.15
CA GLY A 113 8.61 5.92 -14.84
C GLY A 113 8.34 4.48 -14.40
N PHE A 114 7.79 4.36 -13.22
CA PHE A 114 7.34 3.09 -12.68
C PHE A 114 6.10 3.30 -11.81
N THR A 115 5.42 2.22 -11.53
CA THR A 115 4.27 2.20 -10.62
C THR A 115 4.54 1.27 -9.44
N ILE A 116 3.98 1.60 -8.29
CA ILE A 116 3.87 0.71 -7.15
C ILE A 116 2.39 0.42 -6.96
N THR A 117 2.00 -0.85 -7.09
CA THR A 117 0.62 -1.30 -6.88
C THR A 117 0.55 -2.11 -5.60
N THR A 118 -0.40 -1.79 -4.73
CA THR A 118 -0.67 -2.54 -3.50
C THR A 118 -2.17 -2.84 -3.38
N SER A 119 -2.51 -4.07 -3.03
CA SER A 119 -3.89 -4.55 -2.97
C SER A 119 -4.25 -5.04 -1.57
N LYS A 120 -5.53 -5.34 -1.34
CA LYS A 120 -6.08 -5.75 -0.04
C LYS A 120 -5.80 -4.75 1.07
N VAL A 121 -5.80 -3.46 0.75
CA VAL A 121 -5.54 -2.40 1.71
C VAL A 121 -6.82 -2.09 2.49
N PRO A 122 -6.79 -2.09 3.83
CA PRO A 122 -7.93 -1.71 4.65
C PRO A 122 -8.36 -0.27 4.39
N GLN A 123 -9.64 0.04 4.64
CA GLN A 123 -10.20 1.38 4.37
C GLN A 123 -9.42 2.49 5.08
N SER A 124 -9.12 2.34 6.37
CA SER A 124 -8.37 3.34 7.13
C SER A 124 -6.96 3.54 6.59
N ALA A 125 -6.29 2.46 6.20
CA ALA A 125 -4.96 2.51 5.60
C ALA A 125 -4.99 3.12 4.19
N CYS A 126 -6.02 2.83 3.40
CA CYS A 126 -6.23 3.42 2.08
C CYS A 126 -6.27 4.94 2.16
N VAL A 127 -7.05 5.51 3.09
CA VAL A 127 -7.14 6.97 3.31
C VAL A 127 -5.78 7.52 3.74
N THR A 128 -5.15 6.91 4.73
CA THR A 128 -3.87 7.38 5.29
C THR A 128 -2.73 7.33 4.25
N ILE A 129 -2.62 6.22 3.53
CA ILE A 129 -1.54 6.02 2.56
C ILE A 129 -1.72 6.93 1.34
N SER A 130 -2.93 7.01 0.78
CA SER A 130 -3.16 7.83 -0.41
C SER A 130 -2.96 9.33 -0.13
N THR A 131 -3.44 9.84 1.01
CA THR A 131 -3.20 11.22 1.42
C THR A 131 -1.73 11.48 1.77
N GLY A 132 -1.06 10.53 2.41
CA GLY A 132 0.36 10.61 2.74
C GLY A 132 1.25 10.63 1.50
N MET A 133 0.98 9.78 0.53
CA MET A 133 1.70 9.77 -0.76
C MET A 133 1.45 11.06 -1.55
N SER A 134 0.23 11.59 -1.52
CA SER A 134 -0.08 12.89 -2.13
C SER A 134 0.76 14.03 -1.53
N ARG A 135 0.97 14.04 -0.22
CA ARG A 135 1.77 15.07 0.47
C ARG A 135 3.27 14.91 0.28
N SER A 136 3.76 13.72 -0.01
CA SER A 136 5.19 13.45 -0.10
C SER A 136 5.87 14.10 -1.31
N GLY A 137 5.10 14.54 -2.31
CA GLY A 137 5.60 15.29 -3.47
C GLY A 137 6.41 14.49 -4.48
N GLY A 138 6.62 13.20 -4.25
CA GLY A 138 7.40 12.34 -5.15
C GLY A 138 6.56 11.60 -6.19
N THR A 139 5.25 11.50 -5.98
CA THR A 139 4.32 10.83 -6.89
C THR A 139 3.85 11.77 -8.01
N SER A 140 3.77 11.25 -9.22
CA SER A 140 3.20 11.95 -10.37
C SER A 140 1.74 11.60 -10.64
N GLY A 141 1.25 10.49 -10.10
CA GLY A 141 -0.14 10.07 -10.18
C GLY A 141 -0.51 9.11 -9.05
N ILE A 142 -1.76 9.15 -8.63
CA ILE A 142 -2.33 8.26 -7.61
C ILE A 142 -3.65 7.71 -8.15
N LYS A 143 -3.83 6.39 -8.05
CA LYS A 143 -5.08 5.74 -8.42
C LYS A 143 -5.63 5.01 -7.20
N ILE A 144 -6.89 5.25 -6.88
CA ILE A 144 -7.63 4.58 -5.79
C ILE A 144 -8.78 3.81 -6.42
N ASN A 145 -8.75 2.49 -6.35
CA ASN A 145 -9.81 1.62 -6.85
C ASN A 145 -10.28 1.94 -8.29
N GLY A 146 -9.34 2.31 -9.16
CA GLY A 146 -9.63 2.69 -10.53
C GLY A 146 -9.86 4.19 -10.78
N HIS A 147 -10.07 4.99 -9.74
CA HIS A 147 -10.16 6.45 -9.84
C HIS A 147 -8.78 7.07 -9.97
N ASN A 148 -8.49 7.70 -11.08
CA ASN A 148 -7.15 8.16 -11.43
C ASN A 148 -6.98 9.67 -11.17
N HIS A 149 -6.02 10.01 -10.32
CA HIS A 149 -5.62 11.39 -9.99
C HIS A 149 -4.25 11.66 -10.64
N THR A 150 -4.28 12.22 -11.86
CA THR A 150 -3.08 12.44 -12.69
C THR A 150 -2.20 13.58 -12.17
N ASP A 151 -2.72 14.43 -11.29
CA ASP A 151 -1.99 15.49 -10.61
C ASP A 151 -1.42 15.04 -9.25
N ALA A 152 -1.62 13.78 -8.88
CA ALA A 152 -1.26 13.20 -7.58
C ALA A 152 -1.85 13.95 -6.37
N ARG A 153 -2.96 14.67 -6.56
CA ARG A 153 -3.64 15.39 -5.48
C ARG A 153 -4.81 14.59 -4.95
N VAL A 154 -4.64 14.07 -3.75
CA VAL A 154 -5.66 13.31 -3.03
C VAL A 154 -5.86 13.94 -1.66
N THR A 155 -7.00 14.58 -1.46
CA THR A 155 -7.42 15.11 -0.15
C THR A 155 -8.05 13.99 0.69
N ALA A 156 -8.18 14.23 1.99
CA ALA A 156 -8.88 13.28 2.88
C ALA A 156 -10.33 13.04 2.46
N GLU A 157 -11.01 14.07 1.92
CA GLU A 157 -12.37 13.96 1.40
C GLU A 157 -12.43 13.03 0.18
N ILE A 158 -11.53 13.21 -0.80
CA ILE A 158 -11.43 12.36 -1.98
C ILE A 158 -11.14 10.91 -1.55
N ALA A 159 -10.11 10.71 -0.73
CA ALA A 159 -9.76 9.39 -0.25
C ALA A 159 -10.91 8.73 0.53
N GLY A 160 -11.60 9.49 1.37
CA GLY A 160 -12.75 8.99 2.12
C GLY A 160 -13.91 8.53 1.24
N SER A 161 -14.11 9.17 0.09
CA SER A 161 -15.16 8.78 -0.86
C SER A 161 -14.76 7.61 -1.76
N GLU A 162 -13.50 7.42 -2.05
CA GLU A 162 -13.01 6.39 -2.98
C GLU A 162 -12.50 5.12 -2.32
N CYS A 163 -12.05 5.21 -1.07
CA CYS A 163 -11.66 4.05 -0.28
C CYS A 163 -12.89 3.30 0.21
N THR A 164 -12.99 2.02 -0.16
CA THR A 164 -14.15 1.17 0.17
C THR A 164 -14.00 0.50 1.53
N ALA A 165 -15.14 0.16 2.13
CA ALA A 165 -15.20 -0.51 3.43
C ALA A 165 -14.57 -1.92 3.37
N ASP A 166 -14.00 -2.33 4.49
CA ASP A 166 -13.41 -3.66 4.63
C ASP A 166 -14.49 -4.75 4.56
N ASN A 167 -14.12 -5.91 4.04
CA ASN A 167 -14.93 -7.11 4.10
C ASN A 167 -14.49 -7.95 5.31
N GLY A 168 -15.18 -7.77 6.43
CA GLY A 168 -14.76 -8.34 7.71
C GLY A 168 -13.39 -7.79 8.13
N ARG A 169 -12.38 -8.67 8.17
CA ARG A 169 -10.99 -8.30 8.50
C ARG A 169 -10.10 -8.17 7.27
N THR A 170 -10.68 -8.22 6.08
CA THR A 170 -9.94 -8.18 4.81
C THR A 170 -10.13 -6.82 4.16
N GLY A 171 -9.04 -6.15 3.87
CA GLY A 171 -9.05 -4.92 3.08
C GLY A 171 -9.44 -5.18 1.64
N THR A 172 -10.12 -4.23 1.02
CA THR A 172 -10.68 -4.36 -0.33
C THR A 172 -10.11 -3.35 -1.31
N ASN A 173 -9.21 -2.48 -0.85
CA ASN A 173 -8.72 -1.37 -1.67
C ASN A 173 -7.45 -1.73 -2.43
N THR A 174 -7.36 -1.23 -3.66
CA THR A 174 -6.16 -1.28 -4.49
C THR A 174 -5.68 0.14 -4.77
N LEU A 175 -4.42 0.40 -4.46
CA LEU A 175 -3.75 1.68 -4.69
C LEU A 175 -2.66 1.50 -5.74
N VAL A 176 -2.53 2.47 -6.63
CA VAL A 176 -1.43 2.54 -7.59
C VAL A 176 -0.79 3.91 -7.49
N PHE A 177 0.52 3.94 -7.27
CA PHE A 177 1.31 5.16 -7.23
C PHE A 177 2.23 5.19 -8.44
N THR A 178 2.16 6.27 -9.22
CA THR A 178 3.00 6.47 -10.40
C THR A 178 4.12 7.44 -10.08
N PHE A 179 5.32 7.11 -10.52
CA PHE A 179 6.52 7.93 -10.36
C PHE A 179 7.15 8.15 -11.73
N ASN A 180 7.45 9.40 -12.05
CA ASN A 180 8.19 9.80 -13.25
C ASN A 180 9.59 10.24 -12.86
N GLY A 181 10.58 9.49 -13.22
CA GLY A 181 11.95 9.79 -12.88
C GLY A 181 12.65 8.65 -12.26
#